data_760a641742102556e6797a071f319041
#
_entry.id   760a641742102556e6797a071f319041
#
_cell.length_a   1.000
_cell.length_b   1.000
_cell.length_c   1.000
_cell.angle_alpha   90.00
_cell.angle_beta   90.00
_cell.angle_gamma   90.00
#
_symmetry.space_group_name_H-M   'P 1'
#
loop_
_entity.id
_entity.type
_entity.pdbx_description
1 polymer ?
#
loop_
_entity_poly.entity_id
_entity_poly.type
_entity_poly.pdbx_seq_one_letter_code
_entity_poly.pdbx_strand_id
1 'polypeptide(L)'
;EYSNKFFDINIKNRLGKQKKLKKLLDEFEPDVVLLDRLSGIATEITKVNIPLFILIRGNFWEESKWAKETIYTSPQKRLSFLKNQRFAKTCFNNASVILPISKYLENVVRKNIPGKKVELFPADGRDPLEWNQVSGMDLKHPCVGLLQGMNVWGKTRELLTLTKVMKELPEVTFYFAGDGFYRDKIIPKLKNFKNFVWLGSLEYPVEVKKFLSEIDVYLLLSGMEGLGQTIIEALLMEKPVIATNIGGIPEL
;
A
#
# COMPACT_ATOMS: atom_id res chain seq x y z
N GLU A 1 -4.44 -10.00 -21.23
CA GLU A 1 -3.87 -10.28 -19.89
C GLU A 1 -2.64 -9.41 -19.66
N TYR A 2 -2.82 -8.28 -18.97
CA TYR A 2 -1.71 -7.42 -18.58
C TYR A 2 -1.30 -7.80 -17.17
N SER A 3 -0.22 -8.60 -17.04
CA SER A 3 0.30 -9.01 -15.75
C SER A 3 0.80 -7.81 -14.95
N ASN A 4 0.32 -7.64 -13.72
CA ASN A 4 0.81 -6.71 -12.71
C ASN A 4 2.23 -7.09 -12.25
N LYS A 5 3.23 -6.89 -13.12
CA LYS A 5 4.62 -6.97 -12.68
C LYS A 5 5.02 -5.63 -12.08
N PHE A 6 5.18 -5.58 -10.78
CA PHE A 6 5.90 -4.50 -10.08
C PHE A 6 7.28 -4.34 -10.72
N PHE A 7 7.49 -3.21 -11.37
CA PHE A 7 8.77 -2.90 -11.97
C PHE A 7 9.62 -2.10 -11.00
N ASP A 8 10.51 -2.78 -10.32
CA ASP A 8 11.64 -2.12 -9.65
C ASP A 8 12.55 -1.53 -10.72
N ILE A 9 12.66 -0.20 -10.76
CA ILE A 9 13.34 0.50 -11.84
C ILE A 9 14.82 0.55 -11.52
N ASN A 10 15.54 -0.49 -11.92
CA ASN A 10 16.98 -0.42 -12.07
C ASN A 10 17.31 0.55 -13.23
N ILE A 11 18.17 1.54 -13.01
CA ILE A 11 18.50 2.65 -13.94
C ILE A 11 18.88 2.16 -15.34
N LYS A 12 19.54 1.00 -15.45
CA LYS A 12 19.91 0.37 -16.73
C LYS A 12 18.74 -0.03 -17.63
N ASN A 13 17.55 -0.25 -17.07
CA ASN A 13 16.36 -0.67 -17.81
C ASN A 13 15.39 0.47 -18.20
N ARG A 14 15.70 1.72 -17.81
CA ARG A 14 14.80 2.86 -17.98
C ARG A 14 14.58 3.22 -19.44
N LEU A 15 15.65 3.30 -20.23
CA LEU A 15 15.59 3.66 -21.66
C LEU A 15 14.80 2.65 -22.50
N GLY A 16 14.96 1.35 -22.20
CA GLY A 16 14.19 0.29 -22.88
C GLY A 16 12.70 0.35 -22.57
N LYS A 17 12.34 0.66 -21.31
CA LYS A 17 10.93 0.80 -20.87
C LYS A 17 10.28 2.05 -21.46
N GLN A 18 11.01 3.15 -21.57
CA GLN A 18 10.52 4.38 -22.21
C GLN A 18 10.21 4.16 -23.69
N LYS A 19 11.09 3.51 -24.43
CA LYS A 19 10.84 3.15 -25.84
C LYS A 19 9.65 2.23 -26.00
N LYS A 20 9.51 1.23 -25.11
CA LYS A 20 8.36 0.30 -25.11
C LYS A 20 7.05 1.02 -24.81
N LEU A 21 7.05 1.93 -23.82
CA LEU A 21 5.85 2.73 -23.51
C LEU A 21 5.46 3.62 -24.68
N LYS A 22 6.43 4.33 -25.29
CA LYS A 22 6.15 5.15 -26.47
C LYS A 22 5.54 4.30 -27.60
N LYS A 23 6.14 3.16 -27.91
CA LYS A 23 5.60 2.23 -28.90
C LYS A 23 4.16 1.81 -28.58
N LEU A 24 3.87 1.48 -27.32
CA LEU A 24 2.51 1.14 -26.89
C LEU A 24 1.53 2.30 -27.06
N LEU A 25 1.94 3.54 -26.72
CA LEU A 25 1.09 4.71 -26.92
C LEU A 25 0.83 5.00 -28.39
N ASP A 26 1.85 4.84 -29.24
CA ASP A 26 1.75 5.01 -30.70
C ASP A 26 0.87 3.89 -31.35
N GLU A 27 0.88 2.66 -30.80
CA GLU A 27 0.10 1.51 -31.32
C GLU A 27 -1.36 1.53 -30.83
N PHE A 28 -1.61 1.97 -29.57
CA PHE A 28 -2.95 1.95 -28.96
C PHE A 28 -3.74 3.24 -29.20
N GLU A 29 -3.06 4.33 -29.47
CA GLU A 29 -3.66 5.69 -29.62
C GLU A 29 -4.74 5.98 -28.54
N PRO A 30 -4.42 5.83 -27.22
CA PRO A 30 -5.44 5.93 -26.19
C PRO A 30 -5.97 7.36 -26.03
N ASP A 31 -7.27 7.50 -25.81
CA ASP A 31 -7.92 8.78 -25.50
C ASP A 31 -7.55 9.32 -24.12
N VAL A 32 -7.16 8.43 -23.19
CA VAL A 32 -6.79 8.75 -21.81
C VAL A 32 -5.80 7.73 -21.26
N VAL A 33 -4.92 8.17 -20.37
CA VAL A 33 -4.02 7.27 -19.62
C VAL A 33 -4.32 7.38 -18.13
N LEU A 34 -4.69 6.25 -17.52
CA LEU A 34 -4.80 6.13 -16.07
C LEU A 34 -3.47 5.58 -15.50
N LEU A 35 -2.82 6.38 -14.67
CA LEU A 35 -1.60 6.01 -13.97
C LEU A 35 -1.93 5.58 -12.54
N ASP A 36 -1.81 4.29 -12.26
CA ASP A 36 -1.86 3.77 -10.90
C ASP A 36 -0.47 3.85 -10.27
N ARG A 37 -0.30 4.76 -9.34
CA ARG A 37 0.94 5.14 -8.65
C ARG A 37 1.95 5.91 -9.53
N LEU A 38 2.63 6.85 -8.88
CA LEU A 38 3.68 7.66 -9.52
C LEU A 38 4.92 6.82 -9.81
N SER A 39 5.34 6.81 -11.06
CA SER A 39 6.56 6.14 -11.48
C SER A 39 7.33 6.98 -12.50
N GLY A 40 8.63 6.71 -12.65
CA GLY A 40 9.46 7.42 -13.64
C GLY A 40 9.03 7.19 -15.10
N ILE A 41 8.21 6.20 -15.37
CA ILE A 41 7.62 5.93 -16.69
C ILE A 41 6.61 7.02 -17.06
N ALA A 42 5.91 7.56 -16.08
CA ALA A 42 4.90 8.61 -16.28
C ALA A 42 5.46 9.87 -16.93
N THR A 43 6.75 10.15 -16.82
CA THR A 43 7.36 11.31 -17.50
C THR A 43 7.33 11.19 -19.03
N GLU A 44 7.23 10.00 -19.60
CA GLU A 44 7.05 9.85 -21.04
C GLU A 44 5.62 10.16 -21.46
N ILE A 45 4.63 9.81 -20.63
CA ILE A 45 3.22 10.13 -20.85
C ILE A 45 3.03 11.66 -20.89
N THR A 46 3.76 12.41 -20.04
CA THR A 46 3.66 13.87 -20.02
C THR A 46 4.24 14.57 -21.26
N LYS A 47 4.92 13.84 -22.12
CA LYS A 47 5.47 14.36 -23.39
C LYS A 47 4.51 14.21 -24.57
N VAL A 48 3.44 13.46 -24.41
CA VAL A 48 2.38 13.28 -25.41
C VAL A 48 1.15 14.04 -24.98
N ASN A 49 0.36 14.53 -25.95
CA ASN A 49 -0.84 15.32 -25.68
C ASN A 49 -2.05 14.39 -25.41
N ILE A 50 -1.91 13.50 -24.41
CA ILE A 50 -2.96 12.59 -23.99
C ILE A 50 -3.33 12.95 -22.54
N PRO A 51 -4.63 13.08 -22.20
CA PRO A 51 -5.09 13.32 -20.84
C PRO A 51 -4.53 12.29 -19.87
N LEU A 52 -3.85 12.77 -18.81
CA LEU A 52 -3.25 11.93 -17.75
C LEU A 52 -4.10 11.99 -16.49
N PHE A 53 -4.63 10.87 -16.08
CA PHE A 53 -5.32 10.67 -14.80
C PHE A 53 -4.39 9.94 -13.84
N ILE A 54 -4.28 10.44 -12.61
CA ILE A 54 -3.38 9.84 -11.60
C ILE A 54 -4.21 9.33 -10.43
N LEU A 55 -4.18 8.00 -10.22
CA LEU A 55 -4.79 7.36 -9.07
C LEU A 55 -3.86 7.44 -7.86
N ILE A 56 -4.35 7.94 -6.74
CA ILE A 56 -3.62 8.09 -5.48
C ILE A 56 -4.19 7.15 -4.43
N ARG A 57 -3.42 6.09 -4.10
CA ARG A 57 -3.76 5.06 -3.11
C ARG A 57 -3.08 5.23 -1.75
N GLY A 58 -2.11 6.14 -1.65
CA GLY A 58 -1.33 6.40 -0.44
C GLY A 58 -0.90 7.84 -0.33
N ASN A 59 -0.48 8.25 0.85
CA ASN A 59 0.03 9.59 1.09
C ASN A 59 1.48 9.71 0.60
N PHE A 60 1.64 10.00 -0.68
CA PHE A 60 2.95 10.15 -1.35
C PHE A 60 3.93 11.06 -0.59
N TRP A 61 3.45 12.18 -0.04
CA TRP A 61 4.31 13.17 0.65
C TRP A 61 4.84 12.61 1.97
N GLU A 62 3.99 11.92 2.71
CA GLU A 62 4.39 11.30 3.97
C GLU A 62 5.26 10.07 3.75
N GLU A 63 4.92 9.21 2.79
CA GLU A 63 5.77 8.10 2.36
C GLU A 63 7.15 8.59 1.91
N SER A 64 7.21 9.69 1.17
CA SER A 64 8.46 10.31 0.73
C SER A 64 9.29 10.82 1.91
N LYS A 65 8.66 11.41 2.94
CA LYS A 65 9.34 11.85 4.16
C LYS A 65 9.99 10.66 4.86
N TRP A 66 9.24 9.58 5.11
CA TRP A 66 9.77 8.36 5.73
C TRP A 66 10.87 7.71 4.88
N ALA A 67 10.68 7.63 3.57
CA ALA A 67 11.70 7.08 2.67
C ALA A 67 13.00 7.88 2.71
N LYS A 68 12.94 9.21 2.77
CA LYS A 68 14.10 10.09 2.90
C LYS A 68 14.91 9.78 4.17
N GLU A 69 14.23 9.52 5.28
CA GLU A 69 14.84 9.27 6.58
C GLU A 69 15.38 7.84 6.73
N THR A 70 14.81 6.87 6.03
CA THR A 70 15.10 5.45 6.25
C THR A 70 15.77 4.73 5.10
N ILE A 71 15.48 5.11 3.85
CA ILE A 71 15.98 4.46 2.64
C ILE A 71 17.04 5.30 1.95
N TYR A 72 16.78 6.60 1.80
CA TYR A 72 17.64 7.52 1.04
C TYR A 72 18.68 8.21 1.92
N THR A 73 19.45 7.43 2.68
CA THR A 73 20.40 7.93 3.69
C THR A 73 21.79 8.29 3.14
N SER A 74 22.23 7.64 2.05
CA SER A 74 23.53 7.95 1.42
C SER A 74 23.44 9.08 0.37
N PRO A 75 24.53 9.77 0.02
CA PRO A 75 24.52 10.85 -0.98
C PRO A 75 23.96 10.42 -2.35
N GLN A 76 24.36 9.24 -2.85
CA GLN A 76 23.86 8.72 -4.13
C GLN A 76 22.35 8.43 -4.06
N LYS A 77 21.88 7.84 -2.96
CA LYS A 77 20.45 7.60 -2.75
C LYS A 77 19.66 8.91 -2.62
N ARG A 78 20.21 9.93 -1.95
CA ARG A 78 19.60 11.27 -1.87
C ARG A 78 19.44 11.92 -3.25
N LEU A 79 20.42 11.77 -4.13
CA LEU A 79 20.28 12.25 -5.52
C LEU A 79 19.15 11.52 -6.26
N SER A 80 19.04 10.21 -6.08
CA SER A 80 17.93 9.43 -6.64
C SER A 80 16.57 9.88 -6.08
N PHE A 81 16.50 10.18 -4.78
CA PHE A 81 15.30 10.74 -4.15
C PHE A 81 14.90 12.07 -4.79
N LEU A 82 15.83 13.01 -4.96
CA LEU A 82 15.56 14.31 -5.60
C LEU A 82 15.05 14.14 -7.04
N LYS A 83 15.62 13.20 -7.80
CA LYS A 83 15.11 12.87 -9.13
C LYS A 83 13.68 12.35 -9.09
N ASN A 84 13.37 11.44 -8.17
CA ASN A 84 12.01 10.90 -8.01
C ASN A 84 11.02 12.00 -7.61
N GLN A 85 11.39 12.93 -6.73
CA GLN A 85 10.54 14.07 -6.36
C GLN A 85 10.25 14.98 -7.57
N ARG A 86 11.26 15.26 -8.41
CA ARG A 86 11.09 16.02 -9.65
C ARG A 86 10.12 15.31 -10.61
N PHE A 87 10.25 14.00 -10.78
CA PHE A 87 9.33 13.22 -11.61
C PHE A 87 7.91 13.28 -11.09
N ALA A 88 7.71 13.08 -9.79
CA ALA A 88 6.40 13.17 -9.18
C ALA A 88 5.78 14.56 -9.41
N LYS A 89 6.54 15.63 -9.17
CA LYS A 89 6.09 17.01 -9.43
C LYS A 89 5.69 17.21 -10.89
N THR A 90 6.48 16.71 -11.85
CA THR A 90 6.16 16.79 -13.27
C THR A 90 4.86 16.06 -13.59
N CYS A 91 4.67 14.84 -13.06
CA CYS A 91 3.44 14.07 -13.27
C CYS A 91 2.22 14.81 -12.70
N PHE A 92 2.30 15.30 -11.47
CA PHE A 92 1.20 16.06 -10.85
C PHE A 92 0.88 17.35 -11.63
N ASN A 93 1.91 18.08 -12.07
CA ASN A 93 1.69 19.32 -12.84
C ASN A 93 1.03 19.07 -14.20
N ASN A 94 1.29 17.91 -14.82
CA ASN A 94 0.71 17.55 -16.13
C ASN A 94 -0.56 16.69 -16.00
N ALA A 95 -0.95 16.30 -14.79
CA ALA A 95 -2.20 15.57 -14.60
C ALA A 95 -3.40 16.43 -15.03
N SER A 96 -4.30 15.85 -15.82
CA SER A 96 -5.61 16.41 -16.14
C SER A 96 -6.55 16.30 -14.95
N VAL A 97 -6.52 15.13 -14.26
CA VAL A 97 -7.30 14.86 -13.06
C VAL A 97 -6.45 14.01 -12.09
N ILE A 98 -6.58 14.28 -10.79
CA ILE A 98 -6.02 13.46 -9.72
C ILE A 98 -7.18 12.75 -9.02
N LEU A 99 -7.05 11.43 -8.84
CA LEU A 99 -8.10 10.53 -8.37
C LEU A 99 -7.67 9.89 -7.02
N PRO A 100 -7.89 10.55 -5.88
CA PRO A 100 -7.67 9.96 -4.57
C PRO A 100 -8.77 8.92 -4.25
N ILE A 101 -8.39 7.83 -3.56
CA ILE A 101 -9.32 6.74 -3.21
C ILE A 101 -10.10 7.00 -1.92
N SER A 102 -9.78 8.05 -1.16
CA SER A 102 -10.42 8.42 0.12
C SER A 102 -10.50 9.92 0.27
N LYS A 103 -11.43 10.41 1.10
CA LYS A 103 -11.56 11.84 1.45
C LYS A 103 -10.30 12.37 2.16
N TYR A 104 -9.67 11.52 2.99
CA TYR A 104 -8.38 11.84 3.57
C TYR A 104 -7.34 12.17 2.51
N LEU A 105 -7.17 11.30 1.52
CA LEU A 105 -6.22 11.52 0.43
C LEU A 105 -6.63 12.69 -0.48
N GLU A 106 -7.92 12.92 -0.69
CA GLU A 106 -8.42 14.11 -1.39
C GLU A 106 -7.93 15.39 -0.71
N ASN A 107 -8.10 15.49 0.61
CA ASN A 107 -7.63 16.63 1.40
C ASN A 107 -6.10 16.78 1.33
N VAL A 108 -5.36 15.68 1.41
CA VAL A 108 -3.90 15.67 1.27
C VAL A 108 -3.48 16.18 -0.12
N VAL A 109 -4.13 15.74 -1.19
CA VAL A 109 -3.82 16.18 -2.56
C VAL A 109 -4.13 17.66 -2.72
N ARG A 110 -5.33 18.12 -2.34
CA ARG A 110 -5.73 19.54 -2.44
C ARG A 110 -4.78 20.46 -1.69
N LYS A 111 -4.30 20.04 -0.51
CA LYS A 111 -3.32 20.80 0.28
C LYS A 111 -1.97 20.92 -0.41
N ASN A 112 -1.48 19.83 -1.05
CA ASN A 112 -0.13 19.79 -1.61
C ASN A 112 -0.05 20.24 -3.07
N ILE A 113 -1.18 20.20 -3.80
CA ILE A 113 -1.26 20.58 -5.22
C ILE A 113 -2.51 21.44 -5.44
N PRO A 114 -2.53 22.68 -4.91
CA PRO A 114 -3.67 23.57 -5.06
C PRO A 114 -3.92 23.89 -6.55
N GLY A 115 -5.18 24.08 -6.91
CA GLY A 115 -5.60 24.44 -8.26
C GLY A 115 -5.69 23.29 -9.28
N LYS A 116 -5.34 22.05 -8.90
CA LYS A 116 -5.57 20.88 -9.76
C LYS A 116 -7.00 20.35 -9.61
N LYS A 117 -7.53 19.82 -10.71
CA LYS A 117 -8.79 19.08 -10.68
C LYS A 117 -8.58 17.78 -9.89
N VAL A 118 -9.34 17.61 -8.81
CA VAL A 118 -9.29 16.45 -7.91
C VAL A 118 -10.69 15.91 -7.77
N GLU A 119 -10.87 14.64 -8.10
CA GLU A 119 -12.15 13.94 -8.02
C GLU A 119 -11.98 12.68 -7.17
N LEU A 120 -12.82 12.50 -6.16
CA LEU A 120 -12.80 11.30 -5.33
C LEU A 120 -13.16 10.08 -6.18
N PHE A 121 -12.29 9.07 -6.15
CA PHE A 121 -12.46 7.84 -6.92
C PHE A 121 -12.20 6.61 -6.04
N PRO A 122 -13.22 6.06 -5.36
CA PRO A 122 -13.07 4.91 -4.47
C PRO A 122 -12.86 3.61 -5.26
N ALA A 123 -11.68 3.48 -5.88
CA ALA A 123 -11.33 2.38 -6.78
C ALA A 123 -10.93 1.08 -6.06
N ASP A 124 -10.84 1.09 -4.73
CA ASP A 124 -10.28 -0.01 -3.94
C ASP A 124 -11.35 -0.95 -3.36
N GLY A 125 -12.56 -0.91 -3.89
CA GLY A 125 -13.63 -1.86 -3.54
C GLY A 125 -13.23 -3.32 -3.80
N ARG A 126 -13.92 -4.22 -3.12
CA ARG A 126 -13.84 -5.66 -3.33
C ARG A 126 -15.22 -6.15 -3.73
N ASP A 127 -15.26 -7.15 -4.59
CA ASP A 127 -16.52 -7.81 -4.93
C ASP A 127 -16.99 -8.69 -3.75
N PRO A 128 -18.14 -8.38 -3.12
CA PRO A 128 -18.66 -9.19 -2.02
C PRO A 128 -18.95 -10.64 -2.43
N LEU A 129 -19.22 -10.90 -3.71
CA LEU A 129 -19.46 -12.26 -4.20
C LEU A 129 -18.18 -13.10 -4.22
N GLU A 130 -17.04 -12.45 -4.40
CA GLU A 130 -15.74 -13.11 -4.37
C GLU A 130 -15.18 -13.23 -2.94
N TRP A 131 -15.53 -12.28 -2.04
CA TRP A 131 -15.05 -12.23 -0.67
C TRP A 131 -16.10 -12.81 0.30
N ASN A 132 -16.12 -14.13 0.40
CA ASN A 132 -16.99 -14.91 1.28
C ASN A 132 -16.18 -15.88 2.13
N GLN A 133 -16.76 -16.39 3.19
CA GLN A 133 -16.18 -17.39 4.08
C GLN A 133 -15.76 -18.65 3.28
N VAL A 134 -14.55 -19.15 3.60
CA VAL A 134 -13.99 -20.39 3.05
C VAL A 134 -13.48 -21.27 4.20
N SER A 135 -13.09 -22.51 3.90
CA SER A 135 -12.38 -23.34 4.89
C SER A 135 -11.14 -22.61 5.39
N GLY A 136 -11.03 -22.41 6.69
CA GLY A 136 -9.96 -21.67 7.33
C GLY A 136 -8.62 -22.39 7.33
N MET A 137 -7.65 -21.79 8.04
CA MET A 137 -6.39 -22.40 8.41
C MET A 137 -6.55 -23.10 9.77
N ASP A 138 -5.67 -24.04 10.08
CA ASP A 138 -5.61 -24.63 11.44
C ASP A 138 -4.83 -23.68 12.36
N LEU A 139 -5.52 -22.76 13.02
CA LEU A 139 -4.96 -21.79 13.95
C LEU A 139 -5.40 -22.08 15.38
N LYS A 140 -4.51 -21.77 16.34
CA LYS A 140 -4.84 -21.90 17.77
C LYS A 140 -5.64 -20.69 18.25
N HIS A 141 -6.81 -20.95 18.82
CA HIS A 141 -7.71 -19.94 19.41
C HIS A 141 -7.56 -19.80 20.94
N PRO A 142 -7.94 -18.66 21.54
CA PRO A 142 -8.38 -17.44 20.84
C PRO A 142 -7.23 -16.78 20.08
N CYS A 143 -7.53 -16.17 18.93
CA CYS A 143 -6.48 -15.57 18.11
C CYS A 143 -6.85 -14.22 17.48
N VAL A 144 -5.82 -13.41 17.29
CA VAL A 144 -5.86 -12.11 16.59
C VAL A 144 -5.01 -12.21 15.34
N GLY A 145 -5.59 -11.85 14.19
CA GLY A 145 -4.90 -11.83 12.91
C GLY A 145 -4.49 -10.42 12.49
N LEU A 146 -3.27 -10.28 11.99
CA LEU A 146 -2.75 -9.07 11.37
C LEU A 146 -2.30 -9.38 9.95
N LEU A 147 -2.67 -8.53 8.99
CA LEU A 147 -2.30 -8.65 7.59
C LEU A 147 -1.81 -7.31 7.06
N GLN A 148 -0.50 -7.12 6.95
CA GLN A 148 0.08 -5.89 6.38
C GLN A 148 1.49 -6.07 5.85
N GLY A 149 1.84 -5.33 4.78
CA GLY A 149 3.21 -5.28 4.27
C GLY A 149 4.14 -4.43 5.13
N MET A 150 5.42 -4.81 5.20
CA MET A 150 6.46 -4.13 5.97
C MET A 150 7.42 -3.30 5.10
N ASN A 151 6.91 -2.61 4.07
CA ASN A 151 7.74 -1.85 3.12
C ASN A 151 7.86 -0.35 3.42
N VAL A 152 7.02 0.20 4.30
CA VAL A 152 7.01 1.61 4.67
C VAL A 152 7.17 1.73 6.17
N TRP A 153 8.24 2.40 6.65
CA TRP A 153 8.54 2.49 8.08
C TRP A 153 7.41 3.14 8.88
N GLY A 154 6.82 4.20 8.35
CA GLY A 154 5.69 4.89 8.97
C GLY A 154 4.49 3.99 9.25
N LYS A 155 4.24 2.97 8.40
CA LYS A 155 3.23 1.93 8.64
C LYS A 155 3.70 0.88 9.63
N THR A 156 4.90 0.38 9.42
CA THR A 156 5.42 -0.86 10.01
C THR A 156 5.80 -0.71 11.49
N ARG A 157 6.31 0.45 11.90
CA ARG A 157 6.82 0.66 13.26
C ARG A 157 5.78 0.46 14.34
N GLU A 158 4.50 0.70 14.04
CA GLU A 158 3.39 0.58 15.00
C GLU A 158 3.16 -0.88 15.42
N LEU A 159 3.61 -1.87 14.63
CA LEU A 159 3.60 -3.29 15.03
C LEU A 159 4.38 -3.56 16.33
N LEU A 160 5.34 -2.70 16.68
CA LEU A 160 6.09 -2.84 17.94
C LEU A 160 5.23 -2.59 19.18
N THR A 161 4.07 -1.95 19.04
CA THR A 161 3.11 -1.77 20.14
C THR A 161 2.51 -3.10 20.60
N LEU A 162 2.47 -4.13 19.72
CA LEU A 162 2.06 -5.49 20.06
C LEU A 162 2.84 -6.06 21.25
N THR A 163 4.10 -5.68 21.44
CA THR A 163 4.91 -6.19 22.56
C THR A 163 4.29 -5.91 23.92
N LYS A 164 3.52 -4.85 24.07
CA LYS A 164 2.77 -4.53 25.29
C LYS A 164 1.50 -5.38 25.36
N VAL A 165 0.72 -5.43 24.28
CA VAL A 165 -0.54 -6.16 24.22
C VAL A 165 -0.33 -7.66 24.45
N MET A 166 0.68 -8.26 23.82
CA MET A 166 1.00 -9.69 23.99
C MET A 166 1.39 -10.09 25.41
N LYS A 167 1.94 -9.14 26.20
CA LYS A 167 2.23 -9.37 27.62
C LYS A 167 0.97 -9.41 28.48
N GLU A 168 0.01 -8.55 28.16
CA GLU A 168 -1.25 -8.43 28.90
C GLU A 168 -2.26 -9.54 28.54
N LEU A 169 -2.10 -10.15 27.34
CA LEU A 169 -2.98 -11.19 26.81
C LEU A 169 -2.18 -12.46 26.45
N PRO A 170 -1.55 -13.13 27.41
CA PRO A 170 -0.67 -14.28 27.15
C PRO A 170 -1.41 -15.52 26.60
N GLU A 171 -2.73 -15.62 26.81
CA GLU A 171 -3.60 -16.70 26.33
C GLU A 171 -4.04 -16.50 24.86
N VAL A 172 -3.95 -15.28 24.34
CA VAL A 172 -4.33 -14.96 22.95
C VAL A 172 -3.14 -15.16 22.02
N THR A 173 -3.32 -15.88 20.94
CA THR A 173 -2.28 -16.05 19.90
C THR A 173 -2.39 -14.95 18.85
N PHE A 174 -1.29 -14.28 18.55
CA PHE A 174 -1.20 -13.22 17.54
C PHE A 174 -0.53 -13.75 16.27
N TYR A 175 -1.30 -13.88 15.20
CA TYR A 175 -0.82 -14.32 13.90
C TYR A 175 -0.57 -13.11 13.00
N PHE A 176 0.65 -12.97 12.53
CA PHE A 176 1.03 -11.90 11.62
C PHE A 176 1.36 -12.45 10.23
N ALA A 177 0.58 -12.06 9.24
CA ALA A 177 0.80 -12.33 7.83
C ALA A 177 1.32 -11.08 7.11
N GLY A 178 2.47 -11.19 6.48
CA GLY A 178 3.12 -10.12 5.74
C GLY A 178 4.63 -10.19 5.76
N ASP A 179 5.25 -9.51 4.81
CA ASP A 179 6.71 -9.41 4.67
C ASP A 179 7.07 -8.02 4.12
N GLY A 180 8.35 -7.72 4.02
CA GLY A 180 8.84 -6.49 3.44
C GLY A 180 10.19 -6.03 3.96
N PHE A 181 10.63 -4.88 3.47
CA PHE A 181 11.96 -4.32 3.71
C PHE A 181 12.34 -4.18 5.20
N TYR A 182 11.34 -3.92 6.07
CA TYR A 182 11.59 -3.73 7.51
C TYR A 182 11.37 -4.98 8.35
N ARG A 183 11.17 -6.16 7.74
CA ARG A 183 11.00 -7.44 8.43
C ARG A 183 12.03 -7.67 9.52
N ASP A 184 13.31 -7.50 9.19
CA ASP A 184 14.41 -7.81 10.12
C ASP A 184 14.51 -6.83 11.31
N LYS A 185 13.81 -5.68 11.24
CA LYS A 185 13.70 -4.73 12.35
C LYS A 185 12.53 -5.03 13.29
N ILE A 186 11.52 -5.75 12.83
CA ILE A 186 10.25 -5.98 13.51
C ILE A 186 10.14 -7.42 14.02
N ILE A 187 10.24 -8.40 13.12
CA ILE A 187 9.95 -9.81 13.43
C ILE A 187 10.81 -10.37 14.57
N PRO A 188 12.14 -10.12 14.63
CA PRO A 188 12.94 -10.65 15.75
C PRO A 188 12.47 -10.16 17.13
N LYS A 189 11.93 -8.95 17.23
CA LYS A 189 11.42 -8.39 18.50
C LYS A 189 10.10 -9.01 18.91
N LEU A 190 9.22 -9.32 17.94
CA LEU A 190 7.93 -9.94 18.20
C LEU A 190 8.07 -11.44 18.46
N LYS A 191 8.99 -12.13 17.80
CA LYS A 191 9.27 -13.57 18.01
C LYS A 191 9.78 -13.93 19.43
N ASN A 192 10.16 -12.94 20.24
CA ASN A 192 10.48 -13.16 21.64
C ASN A 192 9.26 -13.51 22.51
N PHE A 193 8.05 -13.35 21.97
CA PHE A 193 6.80 -13.68 22.64
C PHE A 193 6.29 -15.05 22.18
N LYS A 194 5.96 -15.93 23.14
CA LYS A 194 5.49 -17.31 22.86
C LYS A 194 4.14 -17.35 22.14
N ASN A 195 3.34 -16.30 22.31
CA ASN A 195 2.03 -16.14 21.71
C ASN A 195 2.06 -15.31 20.41
N PHE A 196 3.22 -15.19 19.75
CA PHE A 196 3.37 -14.55 18.44
C PHE A 196 3.79 -15.57 17.39
N VAL A 197 3.05 -15.62 16.29
CA VAL A 197 3.35 -16.47 15.13
C VAL A 197 3.44 -15.62 13.87
N TRP A 198 4.58 -15.66 13.19
CA TRP A 198 4.75 -15.02 11.89
C TRP A 198 4.58 -16.04 10.77
N LEU A 199 3.61 -15.80 9.90
CA LEU A 199 3.24 -16.67 8.78
C LEU A 199 4.01 -16.35 7.47
N GLY A 200 4.73 -15.22 7.41
CA GLY A 200 5.30 -14.73 6.16
C GLY A 200 4.25 -14.09 5.25
N SER A 201 4.54 -14.06 3.94
CA SER A 201 3.57 -13.61 2.93
C SER A 201 2.57 -14.71 2.62
N LEU A 202 1.30 -14.37 2.55
CA LEU A 202 0.24 -15.26 2.09
C LEU A 202 -0.05 -15.04 0.61
N GLU A 203 -0.40 -16.11 -0.10
CA GLU A 203 -0.85 -16.03 -1.49
C GLU A 203 -2.22 -15.35 -1.59
N TYR A 204 -2.24 -14.27 -2.38
CA TYR A 204 -3.45 -13.48 -2.59
C TYR A 204 -4.23 -13.99 -3.81
N PRO A 205 -5.56 -14.10 -3.75
CA PRO A 205 -6.43 -13.91 -2.58
C PRO A 205 -6.67 -15.18 -1.75
N VAL A 206 -6.19 -16.35 -2.19
CA VAL A 206 -6.60 -17.67 -1.69
C VAL A 206 -6.23 -17.87 -0.22
N GLU A 207 -4.94 -17.73 0.13
CA GLU A 207 -4.50 -17.91 1.51
C GLU A 207 -4.96 -16.76 2.43
N VAL A 208 -5.08 -15.55 1.89
CA VAL A 208 -5.62 -14.40 2.64
C VAL A 208 -7.05 -14.66 3.07
N LYS A 209 -7.89 -15.22 2.20
CA LYS A 209 -9.28 -15.59 2.52
C LYS A 209 -9.33 -16.68 3.60
N LYS A 210 -8.50 -17.73 3.49
CA LYS A 210 -8.39 -18.79 4.51
C LYS A 210 -7.97 -18.23 5.86
N PHE A 211 -6.98 -17.34 5.88
CA PHE A 211 -6.51 -16.67 7.08
C PHE A 211 -7.60 -15.82 7.71
N LEU A 212 -8.26 -14.97 6.93
CA LEU A 212 -9.36 -14.12 7.41
C LEU A 212 -10.57 -14.95 7.84
N SER A 213 -10.86 -16.09 7.20
CA SER A 213 -11.94 -16.98 7.64
C SER A 213 -11.70 -17.55 9.04
N GLU A 214 -10.44 -17.82 9.40
CA GLU A 214 -10.09 -18.51 10.65
C GLU A 214 -9.94 -17.59 11.85
N ILE A 215 -9.34 -16.42 11.70
CA ILE A 215 -9.07 -15.53 12.84
C ILE A 215 -10.36 -15.08 13.56
N ASP A 216 -10.26 -14.82 14.88
CA ASP A 216 -11.40 -14.33 15.68
C ASP A 216 -11.56 -12.81 15.56
N VAL A 217 -10.45 -12.07 15.51
CA VAL A 217 -10.42 -10.60 15.40
C VAL A 217 -9.34 -10.19 14.42
N TYR A 218 -9.66 -9.27 13.53
CA TYR A 218 -8.68 -8.62 12.66
C TYR A 218 -8.12 -7.36 13.31
N LEU A 219 -6.79 -7.23 13.35
CA LEU A 219 -6.09 -6.08 13.92
C LEU A 219 -5.22 -5.40 12.86
N LEU A 220 -5.40 -4.11 12.62
CA LEU A 220 -4.51 -3.29 11.80
C LEU A 220 -3.80 -2.22 12.64
N LEU A 221 -2.50 -2.40 12.86
CA LEU A 221 -1.63 -1.44 13.53
C LEU A 221 -0.77 -0.71 12.49
N SER A 222 -1.21 0.43 12.05
CA SER A 222 -0.50 1.23 11.05
C SER A 222 -0.38 2.68 11.49
N GLY A 223 0.78 3.29 11.25
CA GLY A 223 0.99 4.72 11.51
C GLY A 223 0.60 5.62 10.33
N MET A 224 0.21 5.05 9.20
CA MET A 224 -0.28 5.78 8.03
C MET A 224 -1.04 4.85 7.08
N GLU A 225 -2.23 5.26 6.64
CA GLU A 225 -3.04 4.53 5.66
C GLU A 225 -3.72 5.47 4.66
N GLY A 226 -3.82 5.00 3.41
CA GLY A 226 -4.63 5.69 2.40
C GLY A 226 -6.12 5.44 2.59
N LEU A 227 -6.49 4.19 2.81
CA LEU A 227 -7.86 3.75 3.10
C LEU A 227 -7.89 2.55 4.05
N GLY A 228 -7.05 1.51 3.83
CA GLY A 228 -7.06 0.29 4.63
C GLY A 228 -7.78 -0.87 3.92
N GLN A 229 -7.29 -1.27 2.75
CA GLN A 229 -7.91 -2.34 1.93
C GLN A 229 -8.12 -3.65 2.69
N THR A 230 -7.18 -4.03 3.54
CA THR A 230 -7.27 -5.26 4.34
C THR A 230 -8.37 -5.20 5.41
N ILE A 231 -8.80 -3.99 5.82
CA ILE A 231 -9.98 -3.79 6.66
C ILE A 231 -11.24 -4.14 5.87
N ILE A 232 -11.37 -3.65 4.63
CA ILE A 232 -12.50 -3.98 3.75
C ILE A 232 -12.59 -5.49 3.56
N GLU A 233 -11.45 -6.14 3.31
CA GLU A 233 -11.37 -7.59 3.17
C GLU A 233 -11.82 -8.31 4.45
N ALA A 234 -11.37 -7.87 5.62
CA ALA A 234 -11.77 -8.45 6.91
C ALA A 234 -13.26 -8.25 7.20
N LEU A 235 -13.82 -7.07 6.90
CA LEU A 235 -15.25 -6.79 7.08
C LEU A 235 -16.13 -7.64 6.16
N LEU A 236 -15.73 -7.83 4.89
CA LEU A 236 -16.42 -8.74 3.96
C LEU A 236 -16.35 -10.19 4.41
N MET A 237 -15.28 -10.58 5.12
CA MET A 237 -15.14 -11.89 5.76
C MET A 237 -15.79 -11.94 7.14
N GLU A 238 -16.66 -10.97 7.47
CA GLU A 238 -17.46 -10.89 8.71
C GLU A 238 -16.62 -10.90 9.99
N LYS A 239 -15.38 -10.36 9.95
CA LYS A 239 -14.51 -10.31 11.13
C LYS A 239 -14.66 -9.01 11.90
N PRO A 240 -14.70 -9.07 13.24
CA PRO A 240 -14.54 -7.89 14.08
C PRO A 240 -13.18 -7.23 13.79
N VAL A 241 -13.18 -5.91 13.65
CA VAL A 241 -11.98 -5.14 13.29
C VAL A 241 -11.60 -4.18 14.40
N ILE A 242 -10.33 -4.21 14.78
CA ILE A 242 -9.67 -3.19 15.60
C ILE A 242 -8.60 -2.54 14.74
N ALA A 243 -8.62 -1.22 14.60
CA ALA A 243 -7.63 -0.52 13.78
C ALA A 243 -7.20 0.82 14.38
N THR A 244 -6.02 1.28 14.02
CA THR A 244 -5.56 2.62 14.38
C THR A 244 -6.41 3.69 13.70
N ASN A 245 -6.80 4.72 14.45
CA ASN A 245 -7.57 5.85 13.94
C ASN A 245 -6.65 6.83 13.18
N ILE A 246 -6.27 6.49 11.93
CA ILE A 246 -5.34 7.27 11.11
C ILE A 246 -5.68 7.22 9.63
N GLY A 247 -5.36 8.32 8.91
CA GLY A 247 -5.52 8.39 7.45
C GLY A 247 -6.96 8.22 7.02
N GLY A 248 -7.19 7.35 6.05
CA GLY A 248 -8.53 7.02 5.53
C GLY A 248 -9.25 5.91 6.30
N ILE A 249 -8.63 5.29 7.33
CA ILE A 249 -9.26 4.21 8.11
C ILE A 249 -10.63 4.60 8.69
N PRO A 250 -10.80 5.82 9.27
CA PRO A 250 -12.10 6.24 9.82
C PRO A 250 -13.23 6.41 8.78
N GLU A 251 -12.93 6.26 7.50
CA GLU A 251 -13.94 6.32 6.43
C GLU A 251 -14.60 4.96 6.17
N LEU A 252 -14.08 3.88 6.78
CA LEU A 252 -14.58 2.50 6.70
C LEU A 252 -15.46 2.16 7.89
#